data_d17ee6b9cd7c8fd3d3a8342958ab2f35
#
_entry.id   d17ee6b9cd7c8fd3d3a8342958ab2f35
#
_cell.length_a   1.000
_cell.length_b   1.000
_cell.length_c   1.000
_cell.angle_alpha   90.00
_cell.angle_beta   90.00
_cell.angle_gamma   90.00
#
_symmetry.space_group_name_H-M   'P 1'
#
loop_
_entity.id
_entity.type
_entity.pdbx_description
1 polymer ?
#
loop_
_entity_poly.entity_id
_entity_poly.type
_entity_poly.pdbx_seq_one_letter_code
_entity_poly.pdbx_strand_id
1 'polypeptide(L)'
;MDIKIIDDFLDKEEFNTIKYTLLHNSFPWFLRQVLDDEISQTYEYNFQFVHMFFDEGPSVFFDILNPVLNKLEIVDIDKIKSNLLTRTDKIVKHGFHVDNLDAKPNHRTSILYINNCDGYTEFEDGTKVYSKENR
;
A
#
# COMPACT_ATOMS: atom_id res chain seq x y z
N MET A 1 -5.19 -18.98 0.65
CA MET A 1 -4.45 -17.85 0.00
C MET A 1 -2.96 -18.13 0.16
N ASP A 2 -2.14 -17.88 -0.85
CA ASP A 2 -0.67 -18.04 -0.74
C ASP A 2 -0.07 -16.66 -0.39
N ILE A 3 0.42 -16.51 0.85
CA ILE A 3 1.00 -15.27 1.36
C ILE A 3 2.49 -15.47 1.49
N LYS A 4 3.28 -14.70 0.75
CA LYS A 4 4.73 -14.68 0.82
C LYS A 4 5.18 -13.40 1.53
N ILE A 5 5.95 -13.54 2.62
CA ILE A 5 6.51 -12.43 3.38
C ILE A 5 8.02 -12.38 3.12
N ILE A 6 8.53 -11.21 2.76
CA ILE A 6 9.95 -11.00 2.46
C ILE A 6 10.42 -9.77 3.22
N ASP A 7 11.30 -9.95 4.20
CA ASP A 7 11.96 -8.85 4.90
C ASP A 7 13.19 -8.39 4.10
N ASP A 8 13.57 -7.13 4.29
CA ASP A 8 14.69 -6.50 3.61
C ASP A 8 14.60 -6.69 2.07
N PHE A 9 13.39 -6.41 1.56
CA PHE A 9 13.02 -6.71 0.18
C PHE A 9 13.90 -5.98 -0.84
N LEU A 10 14.17 -4.69 -0.65
CA LEU A 10 15.05 -3.89 -1.49
C LEU A 10 16.41 -3.67 -0.83
N ASP A 11 17.40 -3.33 -1.62
CA ASP A 11 18.64 -2.79 -1.09
C ASP A 11 18.36 -1.48 -0.34
N LYS A 12 19.17 -1.21 0.68
CA LYS A 12 18.95 -0.09 1.59
C LYS A 12 18.87 1.26 0.89
N GLU A 13 19.69 1.49 -0.13
CA GLU A 13 19.70 2.76 -0.88
C GLU A 13 18.45 2.90 -1.73
N GLU A 14 18.03 1.86 -2.43
CA GLU A 14 16.82 1.83 -3.23
C GLU A 14 15.58 2.06 -2.36
N PHE A 15 15.50 1.35 -1.24
CA PHE A 15 14.40 1.52 -0.28
C PHE A 15 14.37 2.94 0.29
N ASN A 16 15.51 3.48 0.70
CA ASN A 16 15.61 4.84 1.24
C ASN A 16 15.18 5.90 0.23
N THR A 17 15.47 5.72 -1.05
CA THR A 17 15.02 6.64 -2.11
C THR A 17 13.48 6.69 -2.14
N ILE A 18 12.81 5.54 -2.11
CA ILE A 18 11.35 5.49 -2.06
C ILE A 18 10.84 6.12 -0.77
N LYS A 19 11.36 5.69 0.37
CA LYS A 19 10.92 6.13 1.70
C LYS A 19 11.04 7.66 1.85
N TYR A 20 12.17 8.23 1.54
CA TYR A 20 12.38 9.68 1.70
C TYR A 20 11.62 10.51 0.67
N THR A 21 11.34 9.98 -0.51
CA THR A 21 10.45 10.62 -1.47
C THR A 21 9.03 10.69 -0.91
N LEU A 22 8.49 9.58 -0.41
CA LEU A 22 7.15 9.52 0.18
C LEU A 22 7.00 10.39 1.44
N LEU A 23 8.05 10.51 2.25
CA LEU A 23 8.06 11.29 3.49
C LEU A 23 8.46 12.76 3.28
N HIS A 24 8.79 13.15 2.05
CA HIS A 24 9.14 14.53 1.77
C HIS A 24 7.92 15.44 1.90
N ASN A 25 8.11 16.64 2.46
CA ASN A 25 7.04 17.60 2.72
C ASN A 25 6.33 18.13 1.47
N SER A 26 6.93 18.00 0.30
CA SER A 26 6.34 18.37 -1.00
C SER A 26 5.75 17.17 -1.78
N PHE A 27 5.78 15.96 -1.22
CA PHE A 27 5.17 14.82 -1.88
C PHE A 27 3.63 14.94 -1.88
N PRO A 28 2.96 14.80 -3.04
CA PRO A 28 1.52 15.07 -3.13
C PRO A 28 0.70 13.91 -2.57
N TRP A 29 0.03 14.15 -1.48
CA TRP A 29 -0.94 13.25 -0.86
C TRP A 29 -2.36 13.80 -1.04
N PHE A 30 -3.31 12.92 -1.39
CA PHE A 30 -4.70 13.28 -1.62
C PHE A 30 -5.62 12.54 -0.66
N LEU A 31 -6.54 13.26 -0.02
CA LEU A 31 -7.54 12.68 0.88
C LEU A 31 -8.47 11.72 0.13
N ARG A 32 -8.67 10.53 0.69
CA ARG A 32 -9.58 9.48 0.20
C ARG A 32 -10.22 8.75 1.38
N GLN A 33 -11.34 8.08 1.13
CA GLN A 33 -11.88 7.09 2.06
C GLN A 33 -11.02 5.80 2.01
N VAL A 34 -11.01 5.06 3.11
CA VAL A 34 -10.38 3.73 3.16
C VAL A 34 -11.29 2.71 2.50
N LEU A 35 -12.59 2.76 2.84
CA LEU A 35 -13.65 1.94 2.24
C LEU A 35 -14.67 2.86 1.60
N ASP A 36 -15.04 2.57 0.37
CA ASP A 36 -15.99 3.35 -0.42
C ASP A 36 -17.33 2.61 -0.52
N ASP A 37 -17.99 2.46 0.63
CA ASP A 37 -19.34 1.93 0.74
C ASP A 37 -20.20 2.81 1.67
N GLU A 38 -21.52 2.75 1.51
CA GLU A 38 -22.44 3.62 2.25
C GLU A 38 -22.34 3.44 3.78
N ILE A 39 -22.11 2.23 4.25
CA ILE A 39 -22.00 1.92 5.69
C ILE A 39 -20.71 2.51 6.24
N SER A 40 -19.61 2.30 5.55
CA SER A 40 -18.29 2.75 5.97
C SER A 40 -18.10 4.26 5.92
N GLN A 41 -18.91 4.98 5.14
CA GLN A 41 -18.89 6.45 5.09
C GLN A 41 -19.18 7.09 6.45
N THR A 42 -19.91 6.41 7.32
CA THR A 42 -20.25 6.90 8.67
C THR A 42 -19.21 6.52 9.72
N TYR A 43 -18.20 5.70 9.37
CA TYR A 43 -17.20 5.27 10.33
C TYR A 43 -16.23 6.40 10.66
N GLU A 44 -16.00 6.61 11.95
CA GLU A 44 -14.89 7.42 12.43
C GLU A 44 -13.58 6.85 11.88
N TYR A 45 -12.66 7.72 11.45
CA TYR A 45 -11.38 7.32 10.84
C TYR A 45 -11.45 6.61 9.48
N ASN A 46 -12.59 6.60 8.78
CA ASN A 46 -12.66 6.09 7.41
C ASN A 46 -12.02 7.05 6.41
N PHE A 47 -10.79 7.46 6.66
CA PHE A 47 -10.02 8.29 5.75
C PHE A 47 -8.54 7.89 5.72
N GLN A 48 -7.91 8.19 4.63
CA GLN A 48 -6.48 8.02 4.40
C GLN A 48 -6.01 9.06 3.40
N PHE A 49 -4.71 9.17 3.23
CA PHE A 49 -4.14 9.93 2.13
C PHE A 49 -3.52 8.95 1.14
N VAL A 50 -3.70 9.24 -0.14
CA VAL A 50 -3.29 8.35 -1.23
C VAL A 50 -2.49 9.14 -2.26
N HIS A 51 -1.44 8.52 -2.80
CA HIS A 51 -0.84 8.93 -4.05
C HIS A 51 -0.95 7.77 -5.04
N MET A 52 -1.53 8.04 -6.22
CA MET A 52 -1.61 7.07 -7.30
C MET A 52 -0.33 7.14 -8.13
N PHE A 53 0.52 6.12 -8.04
CA PHE A 53 1.71 6.01 -8.88
C PHE A 53 1.37 5.56 -10.29
N PHE A 54 0.36 4.69 -10.40
CA PHE A 54 -0.16 4.21 -11.68
C PHE A 54 -1.67 3.96 -11.58
N ASP A 55 -2.42 4.61 -12.48
CA ASP A 55 -3.85 4.42 -12.68
C ASP A 55 -4.18 4.91 -14.09
N GLU A 56 -4.42 3.99 -15.04
CA GLU A 56 -4.50 4.25 -16.49
C GLU A 56 -3.21 4.85 -17.10
N GLY A 57 -2.24 5.21 -16.29
CA GLY A 57 -0.95 5.76 -16.69
C GLY A 57 -0.08 6.13 -15.49
N PRO A 58 1.23 6.33 -15.72
CA PRO A 58 2.18 6.62 -14.64
C PRO A 58 2.09 8.07 -14.17
N SER A 59 2.27 8.29 -12.86
CA SER A 59 2.53 9.61 -12.29
C SER A 59 3.97 10.05 -12.53
N VAL A 60 4.27 11.32 -12.28
CA VAL A 60 5.66 11.85 -12.37
C VAL A 60 6.63 11.21 -11.35
N PHE A 61 6.12 10.53 -10.34
CA PHE A 61 6.92 9.82 -9.34
C PHE A 61 7.04 8.32 -9.62
N PHE A 62 6.47 7.81 -10.71
CA PHE A 62 6.41 6.38 -11.00
C PHE A 62 7.79 5.71 -11.03
N ASP A 63 8.78 6.37 -11.61
CA ASP A 63 10.11 5.78 -11.84
C ASP A 63 10.86 5.42 -10.57
N ILE A 64 10.53 6.00 -9.42
CA ILE A 64 11.15 5.61 -8.14
C ILE A 64 10.82 4.17 -7.75
N LEU A 65 9.76 3.60 -8.33
CA LEU A 65 9.33 2.22 -8.08
C LEU A 65 10.01 1.18 -8.97
N ASN A 66 10.87 1.58 -9.91
CA ASN A 66 11.57 0.64 -10.80
C ASN A 66 12.28 -0.50 -10.06
N PRO A 67 12.97 -0.29 -8.92
CA PRO A 67 13.57 -1.39 -8.17
C PRO A 67 12.55 -2.42 -7.68
N VAL A 68 11.37 -1.98 -7.25
CA VAL A 68 10.26 -2.85 -6.81
C VAL A 68 9.75 -3.67 -8.00
N LEU A 69 9.44 -2.99 -9.10
CA LEU A 69 8.87 -3.62 -10.29
C LEU A 69 9.81 -4.65 -10.90
N ASN A 70 11.11 -4.33 -10.98
CA ASN A 70 12.13 -5.23 -11.47
C ASN A 70 12.26 -6.48 -10.58
N LYS A 71 12.29 -6.29 -9.26
CA LYS A 71 12.46 -7.39 -8.31
C LYS A 71 11.24 -8.31 -8.22
N LEU A 72 10.05 -7.77 -8.47
CA LEU A 72 8.80 -8.53 -8.58
C LEU A 72 8.58 -9.15 -9.96
N GLU A 73 9.45 -8.85 -10.95
CA GLU A 73 9.32 -9.30 -12.33
C GLU A 73 7.93 -8.96 -12.91
N ILE A 74 7.48 -7.73 -12.68
CA ILE A 74 6.16 -7.27 -13.11
C ILE A 74 6.11 -7.18 -14.64
N VAL A 75 5.12 -7.83 -15.23
CA VAL A 75 4.88 -7.82 -16.68
C VAL A 75 3.71 -6.94 -17.10
N ASP A 76 2.76 -6.72 -16.18
CA ASP A 76 1.58 -5.89 -16.41
C ASP A 76 1.14 -5.25 -15.09
N ILE A 77 0.67 -4.01 -15.15
CA ILE A 77 0.29 -3.23 -13.98
C ILE A 77 -1.18 -2.86 -14.12
N ASP A 78 -1.98 -3.27 -13.14
CA ASP A 78 -3.34 -2.81 -12.99
C ASP A 78 -3.38 -1.44 -12.29
N LYS A 79 -2.81 -1.37 -11.09
CA LYS A 79 -2.80 -0.17 -10.27
C LYS A 79 -1.63 -0.19 -9.28
N ILE A 80 -1.05 0.98 -9.02
CA ILE A 80 -0.09 1.15 -7.92
C ILE A 80 -0.45 2.41 -7.14
N LYS A 81 -0.67 2.25 -5.85
CA LYS A 81 -0.95 3.36 -4.93
C LYS A 81 -0.08 3.26 -3.68
N SER A 82 0.23 4.38 -3.08
CA SER A 82 0.68 4.46 -1.69
C SER A 82 -0.46 4.96 -0.81
N ASN A 83 -0.55 4.42 0.38
CA ASN A 83 -1.53 4.81 1.39
C ASN A 83 -0.79 5.37 2.61
N LEU A 84 -1.22 6.51 3.09
CA LEU A 84 -0.78 7.12 4.33
C LEU A 84 -1.95 7.16 5.31
N LEU A 85 -1.86 6.40 6.39
CA LEU A 85 -2.79 6.46 7.51
C LEU A 85 -2.16 7.27 8.63
N THR A 86 -2.91 8.22 9.17
CA THR A 86 -2.45 9.04 10.28
C THR A 86 -2.51 8.26 11.60
N ARG A 87 -1.71 8.71 12.57
CA ARG A 87 -1.75 8.11 13.90
C ARG A 87 -3.12 8.31 14.54
N THR A 88 -3.60 7.26 15.19
CA THR A 88 -4.84 7.24 15.98
C THR A 88 -4.52 6.84 17.43
N ASP A 89 -5.43 7.08 18.36
CA ASP A 89 -5.30 6.71 19.76
C ASP A 89 -5.47 5.20 20.02
N LYS A 90 -6.02 4.49 19.06
CA LYS A 90 -6.27 3.05 19.08
C LYS A 90 -6.06 2.45 17.69
N ILE A 91 -5.89 1.13 17.63
CA ILE A 91 -5.90 0.40 16.34
C ILE A 91 -7.29 0.49 15.73
N VAL A 92 -7.36 1.01 14.52
CA VAL A 92 -8.59 1.08 13.72
C VAL A 92 -8.60 -0.08 12.74
N LYS A 93 -9.61 -0.94 12.85
CA LYS A 93 -9.82 -2.03 11.90
C LYS A 93 -10.84 -1.59 10.86
N HIS A 94 -10.46 -1.64 9.60
CA HIS A 94 -11.35 -1.47 8.47
C HIS A 94 -11.93 -2.83 8.04
N GLY A 95 -13.06 -2.81 7.32
CA GLY A 95 -13.66 -4.03 6.79
C GLY A 95 -12.77 -4.75 5.77
N PHE A 96 -12.94 -6.06 5.66
CA PHE A 96 -12.31 -6.82 4.60
C PHE A 96 -12.82 -6.37 3.24
N HIS A 97 -11.92 -6.19 2.31
CA HIS A 97 -12.22 -5.80 0.94
C HIS A 97 -11.17 -6.36 -0.02
N VAL A 98 -11.45 -6.31 -1.29
CA VAL A 98 -10.49 -6.57 -2.36
C VAL A 98 -10.31 -5.30 -3.18
N ASP A 99 -9.09 -5.02 -3.60
CA ASP A 99 -8.79 -3.80 -4.36
C ASP A 99 -9.30 -3.85 -5.81
N ASN A 100 -9.49 -5.05 -6.36
CA ASN A 100 -10.01 -5.25 -7.70
C ASN A 100 -10.95 -6.47 -7.74
N LEU A 101 -12.25 -6.20 -7.95
CA LEU A 101 -13.28 -7.25 -8.05
C LEU A 101 -13.20 -8.04 -9.37
N ASP A 102 -12.65 -7.42 -10.43
CA ASP A 102 -12.51 -8.00 -11.76
C ASP A 102 -11.11 -8.58 -12.00
N ALA A 103 -10.37 -8.85 -10.93
CA ALA A 103 -9.00 -9.35 -11.02
C ALA A 103 -8.92 -10.66 -11.83
N LYS A 104 -7.99 -10.70 -12.79
CA LYS A 104 -7.71 -11.90 -13.59
C LYS A 104 -7.16 -13.04 -12.70
N PRO A 105 -7.29 -14.33 -13.11
CA PRO A 105 -6.83 -15.46 -12.30
C PRO A 105 -5.38 -15.42 -11.82
N ASN A 106 -4.51 -14.73 -12.55
CA ASN A 106 -3.09 -14.58 -12.22
C ASN A 106 -2.74 -13.22 -11.56
N HIS A 107 -3.76 -12.48 -11.15
CA HIS A 107 -3.54 -11.21 -10.46
C HIS A 107 -2.84 -11.45 -9.10
N ARG A 108 -1.88 -10.58 -8.79
CA ARG A 108 -1.16 -10.57 -7.51
C ARG A 108 -1.22 -9.18 -6.91
N THR A 109 -1.48 -9.12 -5.62
CA THR A 109 -1.34 -7.89 -4.84
C THR A 109 -0.06 -7.97 -4.03
N SER A 110 0.74 -6.91 -4.07
CA SER A 110 1.96 -6.77 -3.27
C SER A 110 1.86 -5.52 -2.42
N ILE A 111 2.35 -5.59 -1.18
CA ILE A 111 2.39 -4.48 -0.24
C ILE A 111 3.85 -4.29 0.18
N LEU A 112 4.39 -3.09 -0.01
CA LEU A 112 5.68 -2.69 0.54
C LEU A 112 5.44 -1.75 1.72
N TYR A 113 5.82 -2.17 2.92
CA TYR A 113 5.73 -1.34 4.11
C TYR A 113 6.90 -0.36 4.18
N ILE A 114 6.58 0.92 4.33
CA ILE A 114 7.56 2.02 4.30
C ILE A 114 8.11 2.34 5.69
N ASN A 115 7.39 1.99 6.75
CA ASN A 115 7.78 2.29 8.13
C ASN A 115 7.41 1.17 9.09
N ASN A 116 8.02 1.21 10.27
CA ASN A 116 7.64 0.35 11.38
C ASN A 116 6.50 1.02 12.16
N CYS A 117 5.42 0.29 12.40
CA CYS A 117 4.35 0.70 13.30
C CYS A 117 3.59 -0.52 13.82
N ASP A 118 2.62 -0.30 14.69
CA ASP A 118 1.75 -1.35 15.23
C ASP A 118 0.59 -1.73 14.28
N GLY A 119 0.48 -1.08 13.13
CA GLY A 119 -0.47 -1.43 12.08
C GLY A 119 -0.14 -2.76 11.40
N TYR A 120 -1.15 -3.37 10.81
CA TYR A 120 -1.01 -4.66 10.12
C TYR A 120 -2.06 -4.81 9.01
N THR A 121 -1.76 -5.70 8.07
CA THR A 121 -2.74 -6.25 7.15
C THR A 121 -3.27 -7.56 7.71
N GLU A 122 -4.59 -7.70 7.86
CA GLU A 122 -5.26 -8.91 8.33
C GLU A 122 -6.01 -9.55 7.16
N PHE A 123 -5.86 -10.86 7.01
CA PHE A 123 -6.54 -11.66 6.01
C PHE A 123 -7.71 -12.41 6.63
N GLU A 124 -8.67 -12.86 5.81
CA GLU A 124 -9.89 -13.57 6.28
C GLU A 124 -9.60 -14.86 7.07
N ASP A 125 -8.46 -15.51 6.81
CA ASP A 125 -8.02 -16.70 7.55
C ASP A 125 -7.43 -16.38 8.93
N GLY A 126 -7.40 -15.10 9.32
CA GLY A 126 -6.82 -14.62 10.58
C GLY A 126 -5.32 -14.34 10.53
N THR A 127 -4.65 -14.59 9.40
CA THR A 127 -3.24 -14.26 9.22
C THR A 127 -3.02 -12.75 9.32
N LYS A 128 -2.01 -12.32 10.08
CA LYS A 128 -1.63 -10.92 10.23
C LYS A 128 -0.19 -10.69 9.78
N VAL A 129 -0.02 -9.70 8.93
CA VAL A 129 1.30 -9.22 8.52
C VAL A 129 1.50 -7.81 9.06
N TYR A 130 2.38 -7.67 10.03
CA TYR A 130 2.66 -6.39 10.68
C TYR A 130 3.53 -5.50 9.82
N SER A 131 3.29 -4.19 9.93
CA SER A 131 4.08 -3.17 9.26
C SER A 131 5.52 -3.20 9.77
N LYS A 132 6.42 -3.58 8.90
CA LYS A 132 7.86 -3.56 9.11
C LYS A 132 8.51 -2.90 7.90
N GLU A 133 9.36 -1.93 8.15
CA GLU A 133 10.10 -1.22 7.11
C GLU A 133 10.79 -2.19 6.15
N ASN A 134 10.63 -1.96 4.85
CA ASN A 134 11.21 -2.77 3.77
C ASN A 134 10.76 -4.25 3.76
N ARG A 135 9.52 -4.50 4.16
CA ARG A 135 8.87 -5.82 4.05
C ARG A 135 7.90 -5.81 2.90
#